data_80eb6f3b66ca19e93438042dde5914b9
#
_entry.id   80eb6f3b66ca19e93438042dde5914b9
#
_cell.length_a   1.000
_cell.length_b   1.000
_cell.length_c   1.000
_cell.angle_alpha   90.00
_cell.angle_beta   90.00
_cell.angle_gamma   90.00
#
_symmetry.space_group_name_H-M   'P 1'
#
loop_
_entity.id
_entity.type
_entity.pdbx_description
1 polymer ?
#
loop_
_entity_poly.entity_id
_entity_poly.type
_entity_poly.pdbx_seq_one_letter_code
_entity_poly.pdbx_strand_id
1 'polypeptide(L)'
;MNFEKPTSKDHCAKSRQVAKLECKRKNREKYIYNSFSECGEIVYSIGFYHGGERKGKYMKKIQKIAILTAGGDCPGLNPVIRAVTKTAITKYGLEVVGVRNGYYGLFRGDFINLGLEDVEDILTKGGTILHSSNKDNLFNYPIKDENGNFVRDENGKLVCSDQSDVAVEHLNAAGIDALFILGGDGSLTSARDFARKGVNVIGIPKTIDNDLAHTDYTFGFDTAISVATDGLERVRTTGMSHHRIMVVEIMGRGAGWMALHAGIAGAADVILIPEIPYDINKVAEKIESDKKNGKYFSIVAVSEGAKALGGKQIVSKVIEDSADSIRLGGVGAVVADQLEKLTGSEARATTLGHIQRGGSPTSRDRILSSRYGYAAVELCMNGGFGRMVALKGDKIVDVSLEDVIGQKTKNVDPNGEFVTLAKAMGICFGD
;
A
#
# COMPACT_ATOMS: atom_id res chain seq x y z
N MET A 1 32.08 -59.65 -4.63
CA MET A 1 30.64 -59.67 -4.75
C MET A 1 30.25 -58.74 -5.88
N ASN A 2 29.90 -59.32 -7.00
CA ASN A 2 29.54 -58.63 -8.24
C ASN A 2 28.11 -58.09 -8.13
N PHE A 3 27.89 -56.83 -8.39
CA PHE A 3 26.55 -56.30 -8.68
C PHE A 3 26.47 -56.07 -10.17
N GLU A 4 25.66 -56.96 -10.83
CA GLU A 4 25.25 -56.83 -12.21
C GLU A 4 24.29 -55.68 -12.36
N LYS A 5 24.45 -54.89 -13.42
CA LYS A 5 23.48 -53.90 -13.92
C LYS A 5 22.33 -54.64 -14.64
N PRO A 6 21.05 -54.34 -14.36
CA PRO A 6 19.97 -54.79 -15.22
C PRO A 6 19.85 -53.88 -16.45
N THR A 7 19.80 -54.53 -17.61
CA THR A 7 19.56 -53.97 -18.93
C THR A 7 18.11 -53.50 -19.09
N SER A 8 17.96 -52.49 -19.92
CA SER A 8 16.76 -51.80 -20.34
C SER A 8 15.60 -52.65 -20.84
N LYS A 9 14.42 -52.05 -20.75
CA LYS A 9 13.11 -52.40 -21.34
C LYS A 9 12.27 -53.26 -20.43
N ASP A 10 11.42 -52.58 -19.64
CA ASP A 10 10.01 -52.97 -19.58
C ASP A 10 9.21 -51.90 -18.78
N HIS A 11 8.18 -51.38 -19.45
CA HIS A 11 6.92 -50.81 -18.98
C HIS A 11 6.96 -49.75 -17.87
N CYS A 12 6.92 -48.51 -18.31
CA CYS A 12 6.48 -47.37 -17.49
C CYS A 12 5.02 -47.56 -17.07
N ALA A 13 4.81 -48.22 -15.92
CA ALA A 13 3.52 -48.25 -15.25
C ALA A 13 3.28 -46.85 -14.63
N LYS A 14 2.31 -46.11 -15.17
CA LYS A 14 1.85 -44.82 -14.67
C LYS A 14 1.40 -44.95 -13.21
N SER A 15 2.26 -44.66 -12.25
CA SER A 15 1.85 -44.52 -10.86
C SER A 15 1.22 -43.13 -10.66
N ARG A 16 -0.10 -43.08 -10.59
CA ARG A 16 -0.85 -41.92 -10.13
C ARG A 16 -0.82 -41.90 -8.62
N GLN A 17 -0.10 -40.99 -7.99
CA GLN A 17 -0.26 -40.72 -6.56
C GLN A 17 -1.39 -39.75 -6.35
N VAL A 18 -2.42 -40.17 -5.63
CA VAL A 18 -3.57 -39.35 -5.20
C VAL A 18 -3.37 -39.04 -3.73
N ALA A 19 -3.17 -37.76 -3.39
CA ALA A 19 -3.21 -37.32 -2.01
C ALA A 19 -4.63 -36.84 -1.67
N LYS A 20 -5.27 -37.47 -0.70
CA LYS A 20 -6.61 -37.10 -0.22
C LYS A 20 -6.44 -36.10 0.93
N LEU A 21 -6.88 -34.87 0.74
CA LEU A 21 -6.98 -33.86 1.79
C LEU A 21 -8.44 -33.76 2.25
N GLU A 22 -8.76 -34.24 3.45
CA GLU A 22 -10.07 -34.06 4.06
C GLU A 22 -10.23 -32.63 4.58
N CYS A 23 -11.10 -31.86 3.95
CA CYS A 23 -11.53 -30.56 4.45
C CYS A 23 -12.91 -30.73 5.10
N LYS A 24 -12.98 -30.74 6.44
CA LYS A 24 -14.22 -30.81 7.21
C LYS A 24 -14.98 -29.49 7.19
N ARG A 25 -15.55 -29.09 6.06
CA ARG A 25 -16.68 -28.16 5.98
C ARG A 25 -17.41 -28.29 4.64
N LYS A 26 -18.65 -28.78 4.70
CA LYS A 26 -19.65 -28.85 3.61
C LYS A 26 -19.28 -29.73 2.40
N ASN A 27 -19.55 -31.04 2.48
CA ASN A 27 -19.80 -31.98 1.35
C ASN A 27 -19.12 -31.67 -0.01
N ARG A 28 -17.86 -31.31 -0.03
CA ARG A 28 -17.06 -31.16 -1.24
C ARG A 28 -15.71 -31.80 -1.02
N GLU A 29 -15.41 -32.86 -1.74
CA GLU A 29 -14.10 -33.48 -1.77
C GLU A 29 -13.20 -32.76 -2.78
N LYS A 30 -12.00 -32.35 -2.34
CA LYS A 30 -10.98 -31.70 -3.16
C LYS A 30 -9.83 -32.67 -3.37
N TYR A 31 -9.54 -32.99 -4.61
CA TYR A 31 -8.42 -33.86 -4.99
C TYR A 31 -7.39 -33.09 -5.81
N ILE A 32 -6.11 -33.26 -5.49
CA ILE A 32 -4.99 -32.74 -6.27
C ILE A 32 -4.39 -33.92 -7.02
N TYR A 33 -4.33 -33.84 -8.34
CA TYR A 33 -3.70 -34.83 -9.17
C TYR A 33 -2.37 -34.34 -9.70
N ASN A 34 -1.31 -35.09 -9.45
CA ASN A 34 -0.03 -34.91 -10.11
C ASN A 34 0.06 -35.85 -11.32
N SER A 35 0.27 -35.30 -12.49
CA SER A 35 0.58 -36.11 -13.69
C SER A 35 1.89 -35.58 -14.29
N PHE A 36 2.77 -36.51 -14.69
CA PHE A 36 3.94 -36.16 -15.46
C PHE A 36 3.55 -36.10 -16.93
N SER A 37 3.95 -35.04 -17.64
CA SER A 37 3.88 -34.98 -19.10
C SER A 37 5.00 -35.84 -19.71
N GLU A 38 4.86 -36.22 -20.97
CA GLU A 38 5.89 -36.98 -21.69
C GLU A 38 7.22 -36.26 -21.83
N CYS A 39 7.26 -34.94 -21.49
CA CYS A 39 8.46 -34.11 -21.47
C CYS A 39 9.05 -33.88 -20.06
N GLY A 40 8.59 -34.59 -19.02
CA GLY A 40 9.16 -34.46 -17.64
C GLY A 40 8.65 -33.28 -16.82
N GLU A 41 7.62 -32.58 -17.28
CA GLU A 41 7.02 -31.45 -16.55
C GLU A 41 5.94 -31.91 -15.58
N ILE A 42 5.92 -31.34 -14.35
CA ILE A 42 4.86 -31.59 -13.36
C ILE A 42 3.70 -30.64 -13.63
N VAL A 43 2.57 -31.20 -14.05
CA VAL A 43 1.34 -30.43 -14.26
C VAL A 43 0.40 -30.65 -13.07
N TYR A 44 0.04 -29.58 -12.36
CA TYR A 44 -0.94 -29.62 -11.27
C TYR A 44 -2.32 -29.29 -11.82
N SER A 45 -3.30 -30.18 -11.61
CA SER A 45 -4.70 -29.90 -11.91
C SER A 45 -5.56 -30.00 -10.65
N ILE A 46 -6.35 -28.96 -10.37
CA ILE A 46 -7.34 -28.96 -9.29
C ILE A 46 -8.70 -29.28 -9.89
N GLY A 47 -9.28 -30.43 -9.54
CA GLY A 47 -10.61 -30.84 -9.97
C GLY A 47 -11.64 -30.68 -8.84
N PHE A 48 -12.79 -30.08 -9.12
CA PHE A 48 -13.96 -30.12 -8.24
C PHE A 48 -14.97 -31.12 -8.80
N TYR A 49 -15.41 -32.10 -8.00
CA TYR A 49 -16.47 -33.01 -8.38
C TYR A 49 -17.85 -32.44 -8.00
N HIS A 50 -18.70 -32.21 -8.99
CA HIS A 50 -20.15 -32.10 -8.85
C HIS A 50 -20.72 -33.06 -9.90
N GLY A 51 -21.47 -34.08 -9.45
CA GLY A 51 -22.22 -35.07 -10.23
C GLY A 51 -22.12 -34.99 -11.76
N GLY A 52 -21.26 -35.81 -12.37
CA GLY A 52 -21.30 -36.19 -13.76
C GLY A 52 -20.95 -35.13 -14.79
N GLU A 53 -19.72 -34.82 -15.00
CA GLU A 53 -18.98 -34.44 -16.21
C GLU A 53 -17.68 -33.71 -15.82
N ARG A 54 -16.55 -34.16 -16.39
CA ARG A 54 -15.26 -33.52 -16.17
C ARG A 54 -15.17 -32.23 -17.00
N LYS A 55 -15.35 -31.06 -16.36
CA LYS A 55 -14.87 -29.79 -16.93
C LYS A 55 -13.60 -29.36 -16.16
N GLY A 56 -12.47 -29.94 -16.54
CA GLY A 56 -11.16 -29.40 -16.12
C GLY A 56 -10.88 -28.11 -16.89
N LYS A 57 -10.94 -26.96 -16.22
CA LYS A 57 -10.45 -25.72 -16.81
C LYS A 57 -8.91 -25.79 -16.71
N TYR A 58 -8.22 -26.04 -17.82
CA TYR A 58 -6.77 -25.94 -17.89
C TYR A 58 -6.42 -24.47 -17.59
N MET A 59 -5.78 -24.18 -16.46
CA MET A 59 -5.22 -22.86 -16.24
C MET A 59 -3.99 -22.73 -17.16
N LYS A 60 -3.94 -21.65 -17.95
CA LYS A 60 -2.78 -21.29 -18.76
C LYS A 60 -1.57 -21.23 -17.82
N LYS A 61 -0.45 -21.86 -18.18
CA LYS A 61 0.79 -21.80 -17.39
C LYS A 61 1.27 -20.35 -17.36
N ILE A 62 1.49 -19.79 -16.18
CA ILE A 62 2.08 -18.47 -16.03
C ILE A 62 3.56 -18.55 -16.43
N GLN A 63 3.98 -17.71 -17.37
CA GLN A 63 5.35 -17.65 -17.88
C GLN A 63 5.94 -16.25 -17.77
N LYS A 64 5.09 -15.21 -17.88
CA LYS A 64 5.51 -13.82 -17.88
C LYS A 64 4.61 -12.98 -16.98
N ILE A 65 5.22 -12.22 -16.08
CA ILE A 65 4.51 -11.32 -15.16
C ILE A 65 4.95 -9.87 -15.34
N ALA A 66 4.04 -8.93 -15.05
CA ALA A 66 4.35 -7.52 -15.03
C ALA A 66 4.21 -6.95 -13.61
N ILE A 67 5.07 -5.98 -13.26
CA ILE A 67 5.05 -5.24 -12.00
C ILE A 67 4.75 -3.77 -12.30
N LEU A 68 3.75 -3.21 -11.61
CA LEU A 68 3.32 -1.82 -11.76
C LEU A 68 3.30 -1.13 -10.40
N THR A 69 3.95 0.05 -10.30
CA THR A 69 3.89 0.92 -9.12
C THR A 69 3.00 2.12 -9.40
N ALA A 70 1.94 2.33 -8.60
CA ALA A 70 0.94 3.36 -8.83
C ALA A 70 0.63 4.19 -7.58
N GLY A 71 0.20 5.43 -7.81
CA GLY A 71 -0.08 6.41 -6.77
C GLY A 71 1.20 7.06 -6.23
N GLY A 72 1.11 7.75 -5.07
CA GLY A 72 2.27 8.34 -4.41
C GLY A 72 3.31 7.29 -4.04
N ASP A 73 4.58 7.62 -4.21
CA ASP A 73 5.68 6.73 -3.83
C ASP A 73 5.81 6.58 -2.30
N CYS A 74 6.51 5.55 -1.88
CA CYS A 74 6.88 5.36 -0.48
C CYS A 74 8.14 4.50 -0.38
N PRO A 75 8.88 4.57 0.74
CA PRO A 75 9.96 3.64 1.02
C PRO A 75 9.43 2.19 1.10
N GLY A 76 10.08 1.26 0.38
CA GLY A 76 9.66 -0.14 0.31
C GLY A 76 9.20 -0.61 -1.07
N LEU A 77 8.89 0.29 -2.02
CA LEU A 77 8.53 -0.08 -3.40
C LEU A 77 9.66 -0.89 -4.07
N ASN A 78 10.89 -0.40 -4.05
CA ASN A 78 12.03 -1.12 -4.60
C ASN A 78 12.28 -2.48 -3.92
N PRO A 79 12.23 -2.63 -2.59
CA PRO A 79 12.23 -3.93 -1.92
C PRO A 79 11.17 -4.91 -2.42
N VAL A 80 9.92 -4.46 -2.68
CA VAL A 80 8.87 -5.31 -3.25
C VAL A 80 9.22 -5.73 -4.67
N ILE A 81 9.61 -4.78 -5.54
CA ILE A 81 10.02 -5.07 -6.94
C ILE A 81 11.13 -6.12 -6.93
N ARG A 82 12.14 -5.93 -6.07
CA ARG A 82 13.24 -6.89 -5.90
C ARG A 82 12.76 -8.27 -5.50
N ALA A 83 11.89 -8.34 -4.50
CA ALA A 83 11.40 -9.63 -3.99
C ALA A 83 10.53 -10.37 -5.01
N VAL A 84 9.64 -9.67 -5.71
CA VAL A 84 8.83 -10.25 -6.80
C VAL A 84 9.75 -10.77 -7.91
N THR A 85 10.66 -9.92 -8.41
CA THR A 85 11.55 -10.27 -9.53
C THR A 85 12.45 -11.45 -9.16
N LYS A 86 13.14 -11.40 -8.01
CA LYS A 86 14.02 -12.50 -7.59
C LYS A 86 13.26 -13.79 -7.38
N THR A 87 12.11 -13.77 -6.73
CA THR A 87 11.29 -14.98 -6.50
C THR A 87 10.76 -15.55 -7.81
N ALA A 88 10.22 -14.72 -8.69
CA ALA A 88 9.67 -15.14 -9.98
C ALA A 88 10.74 -15.82 -10.85
N ILE A 89 11.90 -15.22 -10.96
CA ILE A 89 13.01 -15.76 -11.78
C ILE A 89 13.65 -17.00 -11.12
N THR A 90 14.09 -16.89 -9.85
CA THR A 90 14.90 -17.95 -9.23
C THR A 90 14.11 -19.18 -8.84
N LYS A 91 12.86 -19.02 -8.41
CA LYS A 91 12.05 -20.16 -7.96
C LYS A 91 11.19 -20.75 -9.08
N TYR A 92 10.72 -19.93 -10.03
CA TYR A 92 9.74 -20.34 -11.02
C TYR A 92 10.19 -20.20 -12.48
N GLY A 93 11.36 -19.57 -12.73
CA GLY A 93 11.88 -19.36 -14.09
C GLY A 93 10.99 -18.46 -14.96
N LEU A 94 10.27 -17.51 -14.33
CA LEU A 94 9.37 -16.62 -15.05
C LEU A 94 10.15 -15.46 -15.68
N GLU A 95 9.62 -14.93 -16.79
CA GLU A 95 9.98 -13.63 -17.31
C GLU A 95 9.29 -12.53 -16.46
N VAL A 96 10.04 -11.47 -16.15
CA VAL A 96 9.52 -10.33 -15.37
C VAL A 96 9.71 -9.05 -16.15
N VAL A 97 8.64 -8.26 -16.26
CA VAL A 97 8.69 -6.91 -16.82
C VAL A 97 8.22 -5.88 -15.81
N GLY A 98 8.83 -4.70 -15.84
CA GLY A 98 8.36 -3.53 -15.13
C GLY A 98 7.53 -2.64 -16.04
N VAL A 99 6.41 -2.12 -15.56
CA VAL A 99 5.61 -1.09 -16.22
C VAL A 99 6.09 0.26 -15.71
N ARG A 100 6.67 1.10 -16.56
CA ARG A 100 7.15 2.42 -16.17
C ARG A 100 6.00 3.41 -16.01
N ASN A 101 6.14 4.36 -15.08
CA ASN A 101 5.17 5.44 -14.88
C ASN A 101 3.74 4.97 -14.51
N GLY A 102 3.60 3.84 -13.85
CA GLY A 102 2.32 3.35 -13.35
C GLY A 102 1.29 3.07 -14.44
N TYR A 103 0.04 3.44 -14.21
CA TYR A 103 -1.05 3.20 -15.17
C TYR A 103 -0.87 3.96 -16.48
N TYR A 104 -0.20 5.13 -16.46
CA TYR A 104 0.14 5.83 -17.69
C TYR A 104 1.03 4.99 -18.62
N GLY A 105 2.05 4.36 -18.05
CA GLY A 105 2.92 3.45 -18.81
C GLY A 105 2.19 2.21 -19.32
N LEU A 106 1.27 1.67 -18.53
CA LEU A 106 0.42 0.57 -18.97
C LEU A 106 -0.45 0.96 -20.17
N PHE A 107 -1.05 2.16 -20.13
CA PHE A 107 -1.78 2.74 -21.26
C PHE A 107 -0.90 2.97 -22.51
N ARG A 108 0.39 3.25 -22.32
CA ARG A 108 1.35 3.49 -23.42
C ARG A 108 2.07 2.22 -23.89
N GLY A 109 1.92 1.09 -23.19
CA GLY A 109 2.70 -0.12 -23.46
C GLY A 109 4.19 0.04 -23.12
N ASP A 110 4.52 0.90 -22.13
CA ASP A 110 5.90 1.20 -21.74
C ASP A 110 6.44 0.15 -20.74
N PHE A 111 6.97 -0.91 -21.31
CA PHE A 111 7.48 -2.08 -20.59
C PHE A 111 9.01 -2.15 -20.66
N ILE A 112 9.63 -2.53 -19.53
CA ILE A 112 11.07 -2.85 -19.46
C ILE A 112 11.25 -4.26 -18.90
N ASN A 113 12.20 -5.02 -19.42
CA ASN A 113 12.57 -6.30 -18.83
C ASN A 113 13.28 -6.06 -17.48
N LEU A 114 13.01 -6.92 -16.52
CA LEU A 114 13.65 -6.92 -15.21
C LEU A 114 14.40 -8.24 -15.00
N GLY A 115 15.72 -8.17 -15.03
CA GLY A 115 16.61 -9.26 -14.65
C GLY A 115 17.04 -9.20 -13.18
N LEU A 116 17.83 -10.19 -12.75
CA LEU A 116 18.38 -10.22 -11.39
C LEU A 116 19.33 -9.05 -11.14
N GLU A 117 20.06 -8.62 -12.16
CA GLU A 117 21.02 -7.51 -12.11
C GLU A 117 20.33 -6.17 -11.86
N ASP A 118 19.16 -5.94 -12.50
CA ASP A 118 18.41 -4.68 -12.38
C ASP A 118 17.90 -4.44 -10.95
N VAL A 119 17.75 -5.52 -10.17
CA VAL A 119 17.18 -5.47 -8.82
C VAL A 119 18.18 -5.76 -7.71
N GLU A 120 19.47 -5.93 -8.02
CA GLU A 120 20.47 -6.33 -7.01
C GLU A 120 20.62 -5.27 -5.92
N ASP A 121 20.84 -4.02 -6.28
CA ASP A 121 21.20 -2.94 -5.36
C ASP A 121 20.04 -2.00 -4.99
N ILE A 122 18.78 -2.45 -5.13
CA ILE A 122 17.62 -1.56 -4.88
C ILE A 122 16.97 -1.76 -3.52
N LEU A 123 17.39 -2.74 -2.71
CA LEU A 123 16.78 -3.05 -1.40
C LEU A 123 16.76 -1.84 -0.45
N THR A 124 17.81 -1.02 -0.50
CA THR A 124 17.97 0.14 0.39
C THR A 124 17.58 1.47 -0.25
N LYS A 125 17.19 1.47 -1.51
CA LYS A 125 16.84 2.67 -2.26
C LYS A 125 15.37 3.04 -2.03
N GLY A 126 15.11 4.29 -1.64
CA GLY A 126 13.77 4.88 -1.63
C GLY A 126 13.25 5.12 -3.04
N GLY A 127 12.00 5.59 -3.14
CA GLY A 127 11.31 5.77 -4.41
C GLY A 127 11.06 4.44 -5.14
N THR A 128 10.98 4.50 -6.47
CA THR A 128 10.78 3.33 -7.33
C THR A 128 11.58 3.44 -8.63
N ILE A 129 12.26 2.35 -9.02
CA ILE A 129 12.99 2.26 -10.30
C ILE A 129 12.04 2.26 -11.50
N LEU A 130 10.75 1.98 -11.29
CA LEU A 130 9.72 1.97 -12.33
C LEU A 130 9.02 3.31 -12.51
N HIS A 131 9.34 4.30 -11.67
CA HIS A 131 8.57 5.54 -11.55
C HIS A 131 7.10 5.27 -11.20
N SER A 132 6.33 6.32 -10.93
CA SER A 132 4.93 6.19 -10.55
C SER A 132 4.12 7.40 -11.06
N SER A 133 2.82 7.21 -11.25
CA SER A 133 1.88 8.30 -11.49
C SER A 133 0.69 8.20 -10.53
N ASN A 134 0.22 9.35 -10.06
CA ASN A 134 -0.98 9.46 -9.21
C ASN A 134 -2.15 10.14 -9.91
N LYS A 135 -2.05 10.36 -11.24
CA LYS A 135 -3.04 11.09 -12.04
C LYS A 135 -3.90 10.17 -12.91
N ASP A 136 -3.38 8.98 -13.24
CA ASP A 136 -3.96 8.16 -14.29
C ASP A 136 -4.88 7.10 -13.73
N ASN A 137 -6.19 7.34 -13.87
CA ASN A 137 -7.22 6.31 -13.70
C ASN A 137 -7.75 5.94 -15.10
N LEU A 138 -7.37 4.79 -15.63
CA LEU A 138 -7.73 4.37 -16.99
C LEU A 138 -9.22 4.08 -17.17
N PHE A 139 -9.96 3.81 -16.11
CA PHE A 139 -11.42 3.66 -16.14
C PHE A 139 -12.16 5.00 -16.15
N ASN A 140 -11.46 6.10 -15.89
CA ASN A 140 -11.99 7.48 -15.89
C ASN A 140 -10.88 8.42 -16.34
N TYR A 141 -10.39 8.22 -17.56
CA TYR A 141 -9.24 8.92 -18.11
C TYR A 141 -9.66 10.24 -18.78
N PRO A 142 -9.10 11.40 -18.39
CA PRO A 142 -9.48 12.69 -18.97
C PRO A 142 -9.13 12.77 -20.44
N ILE A 143 -10.11 13.17 -21.27
CA ILE A 143 -9.95 13.36 -22.72
C ILE A 143 -9.24 14.68 -23.00
N LYS A 144 -8.34 14.69 -23.98
CA LYS A 144 -7.69 15.87 -24.50
C LYS A 144 -8.11 16.13 -25.95
N ASP A 145 -8.24 17.40 -26.29
CA ASP A 145 -8.46 17.85 -27.67
C ASP A 145 -7.19 17.73 -28.56
N GLU A 146 -7.29 18.07 -29.82
CA GLU A 146 -6.17 18.02 -30.78
C GLU A 146 -4.99 18.94 -30.38
N ASN A 147 -5.24 19.97 -29.56
CA ASN A 147 -4.23 20.90 -29.05
C ASN A 147 -3.62 20.44 -27.71
N GLY A 148 -4.06 19.28 -27.15
CA GLY A 148 -3.59 18.72 -25.89
C GLY A 148 -4.26 19.31 -24.65
N ASN A 149 -5.31 20.15 -24.79
CA ASN A 149 -6.06 20.70 -23.67
C ASN A 149 -7.13 19.71 -23.20
N PHE A 150 -7.42 19.72 -21.91
CA PHE A 150 -8.51 18.91 -21.37
C PHE A 150 -9.87 19.37 -21.87
N VAL A 151 -10.67 18.43 -22.38
CA VAL A 151 -12.07 18.67 -22.77
C VAL A 151 -12.93 18.81 -21.53
N ARG A 152 -13.81 19.82 -21.51
CA ARG A 152 -14.74 20.07 -20.41
C ARG A 152 -16.18 20.09 -20.92
N ASP A 153 -17.12 19.62 -20.05
CA ASP A 153 -18.55 19.69 -20.30
C ASP A 153 -19.10 21.12 -20.07
N GLU A 154 -20.40 21.28 -20.27
CA GLU A 154 -21.14 22.56 -20.10
C GLU A 154 -21.00 23.14 -18.66
N ASN A 155 -20.70 22.29 -17.67
CA ASN A 155 -20.52 22.67 -16.26
C ASN A 155 -19.03 22.89 -15.91
N GLY A 156 -18.12 22.85 -16.89
CA GLY A 156 -16.69 22.99 -16.69
C GLY A 156 -15.98 21.75 -16.11
N LYS A 157 -16.68 20.61 -15.96
CA LYS A 157 -16.13 19.37 -15.46
C LYS A 157 -15.34 18.65 -16.56
N LEU A 158 -14.25 17.98 -16.21
CA LEU A 158 -13.46 17.16 -17.14
C LEU A 158 -14.31 16.05 -17.76
N VAL A 159 -14.27 15.96 -19.09
CA VAL A 159 -14.84 14.83 -19.83
C VAL A 159 -13.84 13.68 -19.79
N CYS A 160 -14.29 12.52 -19.33
CA CYS A 160 -13.45 11.34 -19.19
C CYS A 160 -14.03 10.16 -20.00
N SER A 161 -13.16 9.20 -20.34
CA SER A 161 -13.53 7.94 -21.01
C SER A 161 -12.81 6.76 -20.37
N ASP A 162 -13.38 5.57 -20.55
CA ASP A 162 -12.71 4.30 -20.18
C ASP A 162 -11.66 3.98 -21.26
N GLN A 163 -10.40 3.97 -20.88
CA GLN A 163 -9.23 3.64 -21.69
C GLN A 163 -8.59 2.30 -21.24
N SER A 164 -9.23 1.58 -20.34
CA SER A 164 -8.66 0.35 -19.76
C SER A 164 -8.51 -0.79 -20.77
N ASP A 165 -9.32 -0.81 -21.84
CA ASP A 165 -9.21 -1.84 -22.90
C ASP A 165 -7.89 -1.72 -23.67
N VAL A 166 -7.39 -0.50 -23.92
CA VAL A 166 -6.06 -0.27 -24.52
C VAL A 166 -4.95 -0.88 -23.67
N ALA A 167 -5.06 -0.74 -22.33
CA ALA A 167 -4.11 -1.36 -21.42
C ALA A 167 -4.16 -2.88 -21.45
N VAL A 168 -5.38 -3.48 -21.57
CA VAL A 168 -5.56 -4.93 -21.71
C VAL A 168 -4.97 -5.44 -23.03
N GLU A 169 -5.15 -4.71 -24.12
CA GLU A 169 -4.55 -5.02 -25.43
C GLU A 169 -3.02 -5.03 -25.35
N HIS A 170 -2.40 -4.04 -24.68
CA HIS A 170 -0.94 -3.98 -24.49
C HIS A 170 -0.42 -5.16 -23.64
N LEU A 171 -1.14 -5.54 -22.56
CA LEU A 171 -0.79 -6.72 -21.75
C LEU A 171 -0.80 -7.98 -22.59
N ASN A 172 -1.85 -8.17 -23.39
CA ASN A 172 -2.00 -9.35 -24.27
C ASN A 172 -0.93 -9.37 -25.37
N ALA A 173 -0.67 -8.24 -26.03
CA ALA A 173 0.35 -8.13 -27.08
C ALA A 173 1.76 -8.40 -26.55
N ALA A 174 2.05 -8.00 -25.30
CA ALA A 174 3.31 -8.28 -24.63
C ALA A 174 3.42 -9.69 -24.05
N GLY A 175 2.35 -10.50 -24.16
CA GLY A 175 2.31 -11.87 -23.63
C GLY A 175 2.33 -11.96 -22.11
N ILE A 176 1.85 -10.92 -21.42
CA ILE A 176 1.84 -10.86 -19.96
C ILE A 176 0.68 -11.68 -19.42
N ASP A 177 0.98 -12.67 -18.56
CA ASP A 177 0.01 -13.61 -18.01
C ASP A 177 -0.60 -13.11 -16.70
N ALA A 178 0.10 -12.26 -15.94
CA ALA A 178 -0.40 -11.68 -14.69
C ALA A 178 0.23 -10.31 -14.40
N LEU A 179 -0.54 -9.43 -13.75
CA LEU A 179 -0.17 -8.06 -13.40
C LEU A 179 -0.14 -7.89 -11.89
N PHE A 180 1.02 -7.50 -11.35
CA PHE A 180 1.23 -7.18 -9.95
C PHE A 180 1.12 -5.67 -9.75
N ILE A 181 0.18 -5.22 -8.93
CA ILE A 181 -0.10 -3.79 -8.71
C ILE A 181 0.26 -3.42 -7.30
N LEU A 182 1.29 -2.58 -7.17
CA LEU A 182 1.72 -1.97 -5.91
C LEU A 182 1.03 -0.62 -5.75
N GLY A 183 0.04 -0.53 -4.86
CA GLY A 183 -0.75 0.69 -4.75
C GLY A 183 -1.53 0.84 -3.45
N GLY A 184 -2.02 2.07 -3.22
CA GLY A 184 -3.01 2.40 -2.20
C GLY A 184 -4.43 2.18 -2.72
N ASP A 185 -5.43 2.70 -1.99
CA ASP A 185 -6.85 2.51 -2.24
C ASP A 185 -7.26 2.77 -3.70
N GLY A 186 -6.95 3.96 -4.25
CA GLY A 186 -7.32 4.29 -5.63
C GLY A 186 -6.66 3.37 -6.67
N SER A 187 -5.41 2.98 -6.46
CA SER A 187 -4.71 2.06 -7.37
C SER A 187 -5.24 0.63 -7.30
N LEU A 188 -5.62 0.19 -6.11
CA LEU A 188 -6.21 -1.13 -5.89
C LEU A 188 -7.68 -1.18 -6.39
N THR A 189 -8.38 -0.03 -6.40
CA THR A 189 -9.67 0.11 -7.08
C THR A 189 -9.53 -0.21 -8.57
N SER A 190 -8.57 0.40 -9.26
CA SER A 190 -8.27 0.06 -10.65
C SER A 190 -7.83 -1.41 -10.82
N ALA A 191 -7.06 -1.95 -9.86
CA ALA A 191 -6.66 -3.36 -9.85
C ALA A 191 -7.87 -4.30 -9.82
N ARG A 192 -8.86 -4.03 -8.95
CA ARG A 192 -10.13 -4.75 -8.91
C ARG A 192 -10.87 -4.68 -10.24
N ASP A 193 -10.94 -3.49 -10.82
CA ASP A 193 -11.68 -3.27 -12.06
C ASP A 193 -11.00 -3.97 -13.25
N PHE A 194 -9.67 -4.03 -13.30
CA PHE A 194 -8.93 -4.88 -14.24
C PHE A 194 -9.21 -6.38 -14.01
N ALA A 195 -9.28 -6.82 -12.76
CA ALA A 195 -9.64 -8.21 -12.46
C ALA A 195 -11.05 -8.55 -12.96
N ARG A 196 -12.02 -7.63 -12.86
CA ARG A 196 -13.38 -7.76 -13.42
C ARG A 196 -13.37 -7.84 -14.95
N LYS A 197 -12.41 -7.22 -15.62
CA LYS A 197 -12.18 -7.36 -17.09
C LYS A 197 -11.44 -8.65 -17.46
N GLY A 198 -11.13 -9.52 -16.50
CA GLY A 198 -10.50 -10.82 -16.74
C GLY A 198 -8.97 -10.80 -16.74
N VAL A 199 -8.33 -9.70 -16.36
CA VAL A 199 -6.88 -9.64 -16.16
C VAL A 199 -6.52 -10.38 -14.86
N ASN A 200 -5.50 -11.23 -14.90
CA ASN A 200 -4.96 -11.89 -13.72
C ASN A 200 -4.19 -10.88 -12.86
N VAL A 201 -4.81 -10.33 -11.83
CA VAL A 201 -4.24 -9.26 -11.00
C VAL A 201 -3.90 -9.78 -9.61
N ILE A 202 -2.74 -9.35 -9.09
CA ILE A 202 -2.34 -9.49 -7.67
C ILE A 202 -2.10 -8.09 -7.11
N GLY A 203 -2.81 -7.74 -6.04
CA GLY A 203 -2.62 -6.49 -5.30
C GLY A 203 -1.55 -6.61 -4.22
N ILE A 204 -0.77 -5.53 -4.01
CA ILE A 204 0.21 -5.42 -2.94
C ILE A 204 0.01 -4.08 -2.23
N PRO A 205 -0.24 -4.08 -0.89
CA PRO A 205 -0.71 -2.91 -0.15
C PRO A 205 0.40 -1.88 0.07
N LYS A 206 0.38 -0.78 -0.67
CA LYS A 206 1.35 0.30 -0.66
C LYS A 206 0.68 1.61 -0.25
N THR A 207 0.96 2.08 0.95
CA THR A 207 0.64 3.45 1.41
C THR A 207 1.42 3.75 2.68
N ILE A 208 1.81 5.01 2.87
CA ILE A 208 2.38 5.48 4.14
C ILE A 208 1.30 5.75 5.19
N ASP A 209 0.03 5.88 4.78
CA ASP A 209 -1.08 6.31 5.64
C ASP A 209 -1.62 5.15 6.51
N ASN A 210 -1.28 3.89 6.18
CA ASN A 210 -1.76 2.67 6.83
C ASN A 210 -3.29 2.58 6.91
N ASP A 211 -3.96 3.10 5.89
CA ASP A 211 -5.41 3.29 5.83
C ASP A 211 -6.17 2.23 5.02
N LEU A 212 -5.45 1.22 4.49
CA LEU A 212 -6.07 0.12 3.74
C LEU A 212 -6.75 -0.88 4.68
N ALA A 213 -7.99 -1.24 4.36
CA ALA A 213 -8.73 -2.28 5.07
C ALA A 213 -8.06 -3.66 4.90
N HIS A 214 -8.36 -4.57 5.82
CA HIS A 214 -7.92 -5.98 5.81
C HIS A 214 -6.43 -6.23 5.87
N THR A 215 -5.58 -5.22 6.08
CA THR A 215 -4.16 -5.41 6.42
C THR A 215 -3.80 -4.65 7.69
N ASP A 216 -2.99 -5.26 8.56
CA ASP A 216 -2.58 -4.63 9.80
C ASP A 216 -1.53 -3.54 9.56
N TYR A 217 -0.63 -3.77 8.58
CA TYR A 217 0.39 -2.83 8.17
C TYR A 217 0.53 -2.77 6.65
N THR A 218 0.75 -1.56 6.14
CA THR A 218 1.19 -1.29 4.78
C THR A 218 2.68 -0.97 4.79
N PHE A 219 3.42 -1.35 3.75
CA PHE A 219 4.82 -0.96 3.67
C PHE A 219 4.96 0.53 3.32
N GLY A 220 6.00 1.15 3.84
CA GLY A 220 6.26 2.59 3.81
C GLY A 220 5.78 3.33 5.05
N PHE A 221 4.84 2.78 5.80
CA PHE A 221 4.30 3.37 7.02
C PHE A 221 5.34 3.46 8.15
N ASP A 222 6.11 2.39 8.40
CA ASP A 222 7.13 2.39 9.45
C ASP A 222 8.24 3.43 9.19
N THR A 223 8.67 3.55 7.96
CA THR A 223 9.65 4.58 7.56
C THR A 223 9.08 5.99 7.74
N ALA A 224 7.82 6.21 7.34
CA ALA A 224 7.16 7.51 7.50
C ALA A 224 7.02 7.90 8.98
N ILE A 225 6.68 6.96 9.86
CA ILE A 225 6.68 7.17 11.32
C ILE A 225 8.08 7.53 11.81
N SER A 226 9.11 6.79 11.38
CA SER A 226 10.50 7.04 11.80
C SER A 226 10.95 8.45 11.43
N VAL A 227 10.64 8.91 10.21
CA VAL A 227 10.95 10.28 9.76
C VAL A 227 10.16 11.32 10.56
N ALA A 228 8.88 11.08 10.84
CA ALA A 228 8.06 12.00 11.61
C ALA A 228 8.53 12.08 13.08
N THR A 229 8.93 10.96 13.66
CA THR A 229 9.51 10.90 15.01
C THR A 229 10.82 11.69 15.11
N ASP A 230 11.75 11.50 14.15
CA ASP A 230 12.99 12.30 14.06
C ASP A 230 12.67 13.80 13.93
N GLY A 231 11.65 14.16 13.13
CA GLY A 231 11.17 15.54 13.03
C GLY A 231 10.70 16.11 14.37
N LEU A 232 9.89 15.37 15.13
CA LEU A 232 9.42 15.76 16.46
C LEU A 232 10.57 15.91 17.47
N GLU A 233 11.53 14.98 17.47
CA GLU A 233 12.72 15.04 18.35
C GLU A 233 13.60 16.26 18.05
N ARG A 234 13.80 16.59 16.77
CA ARG A 234 14.58 17.77 16.35
C ARG A 234 13.95 19.07 16.80
N VAL A 235 12.65 19.27 16.58
CA VAL A 235 11.96 20.50 17.00
C VAL A 235 11.83 20.59 18.52
N ARG A 236 11.82 19.48 19.24
CA ARG A 236 11.79 19.42 20.70
C ARG A 236 12.97 20.18 21.30
N THR A 237 14.18 19.94 20.81
CA THR A 237 15.40 20.58 21.37
C THR A 237 15.37 22.12 21.26
N THR A 238 14.86 22.64 20.13
CA THR A 238 14.69 24.08 19.96
C THR A 238 13.49 24.63 20.77
N GLY A 239 12.41 23.84 20.87
CA GLY A 239 11.25 24.16 21.73
C GLY A 239 11.67 24.33 23.20
N MET A 240 12.45 23.39 23.72
CA MET A 240 13.03 23.44 25.07
C MET A 240 13.91 24.67 25.26
N SER A 241 14.79 24.96 24.31
CA SER A 241 15.76 26.07 24.42
C SER A 241 15.10 27.45 24.45
N HIS A 242 13.95 27.61 23.81
CA HIS A 242 13.26 28.87 23.63
C HIS A 242 11.91 28.97 24.36
N HIS A 243 11.52 27.95 25.12
CA HIS A 243 10.21 27.85 25.79
C HIS A 243 9.03 28.04 24.83
N ARG A 244 9.07 27.35 23.68
CA ARG A 244 8.10 27.49 22.59
C ARG A 244 7.12 26.35 22.52
N ILE A 245 5.97 26.62 21.92
CA ILE A 245 5.05 25.59 21.41
C ILE A 245 5.49 25.22 19.98
N MET A 246 5.89 23.96 19.78
CA MET A 246 6.29 23.46 18.47
C MET A 246 5.19 22.58 17.89
N VAL A 247 4.57 23.02 16.80
CA VAL A 247 3.51 22.30 16.10
C VAL A 247 4.11 21.64 14.87
N VAL A 248 4.01 20.31 14.78
CA VAL A 248 4.54 19.52 13.65
C VAL A 248 3.39 18.92 12.87
N GLU A 249 3.21 19.37 11.63
CA GLU A 249 2.21 18.85 10.72
C GLU A 249 2.73 17.60 10.01
N ILE A 250 1.98 16.49 10.15
CA ILE A 250 2.32 15.14 9.71
C ILE A 250 1.30 14.70 8.66
N MET A 251 1.74 14.06 7.58
CA MET A 251 0.86 13.48 6.56
C MET A 251 -0.06 12.39 7.16
N GLY A 252 -0.99 11.86 6.37
CA GLY A 252 -1.91 10.79 6.78
C GLY A 252 -3.29 10.91 6.15
N ARG A 253 -3.54 11.95 5.37
CA ARG A 253 -4.82 12.23 4.71
C ARG A 253 -6.00 12.22 5.70
N GLY A 254 -6.95 11.28 5.52
CA GLY A 254 -8.12 11.12 6.39
C GLY A 254 -7.91 10.23 7.61
N ALA A 255 -6.72 9.64 7.78
CA ALA A 255 -6.40 8.73 8.88
C ALA A 255 -5.26 9.26 9.76
N GLY A 256 -5.43 9.19 11.06
CA GLY A 256 -4.50 9.72 12.05
C GLY A 256 -3.34 8.81 12.43
N TRP A 257 -3.15 7.68 11.77
CA TRP A 257 -2.18 6.65 12.18
C TRP A 257 -0.75 7.16 12.30
N MET A 258 -0.26 7.93 11.30
CA MET A 258 1.11 8.45 11.34
C MET A 258 1.31 9.44 12.50
N ALA A 259 0.38 10.41 12.66
CA ALA A 259 0.47 11.39 13.73
C ALA A 259 0.36 10.73 15.11
N LEU A 260 -0.50 9.72 15.27
CA LEU A 260 -0.64 8.96 16.52
C LEU A 260 0.63 8.20 16.87
N HIS A 261 1.15 7.39 15.95
CA HIS A 261 2.34 6.59 16.20
C HIS A 261 3.60 7.45 16.40
N ALA A 262 3.82 8.45 15.52
CA ALA A 262 4.96 9.34 15.65
C ALA A 262 4.85 10.23 16.90
N GLY A 263 3.64 10.70 17.25
CA GLY A 263 3.41 11.50 18.44
C GLY A 263 3.69 10.73 19.74
N ILE A 264 3.26 9.47 19.82
CA ILE A 264 3.59 8.58 20.96
C ILE A 264 5.12 8.35 21.02
N ALA A 265 5.73 7.95 19.90
CA ALA A 265 7.15 7.64 19.83
C ALA A 265 8.05 8.86 20.07
N GLY A 266 7.67 10.03 19.54
CA GLY A 266 8.37 11.32 19.71
C GLY A 266 7.98 12.07 21.01
N ALA A 267 7.22 11.43 21.90
CA ALA A 267 6.77 11.97 23.17
C ALA A 267 6.07 13.34 23.05
N ALA A 268 5.17 13.49 22.06
CA ALA A 268 4.34 14.69 21.94
C ALA A 268 3.45 14.89 23.17
N ASP A 269 3.18 16.15 23.50
CA ASP A 269 2.26 16.51 24.59
C ASP A 269 0.81 16.52 24.14
N VAL A 270 0.64 16.79 22.84
CA VAL A 270 -0.66 16.85 22.17
C VAL A 270 -0.58 16.10 20.85
N ILE A 271 -1.60 15.30 20.56
CA ILE A 271 -1.76 14.62 19.28
C ILE A 271 -3.15 14.94 18.72
N LEU A 272 -3.20 15.60 17.57
CA LEU A 272 -4.46 15.95 16.90
C LEU A 272 -4.64 15.11 15.64
N ILE A 273 -5.73 14.33 15.58
CA ILE A 273 -6.02 13.38 14.49
C ILE A 273 -7.42 13.63 13.90
N PRO A 274 -7.66 13.22 12.64
CA PRO A 274 -8.96 13.44 11.98
C PRO A 274 -10.15 12.81 12.69
N GLU A 275 -9.93 11.68 13.36
CA GLU A 275 -10.94 10.86 14.01
C GLU A 275 -11.44 11.45 15.33
N ILE A 276 -10.64 12.34 15.95
CA ILE A 276 -10.99 13.04 17.19
C ILE A 276 -10.97 14.55 16.88
N PRO A 277 -12.14 15.17 16.57
CA PRO A 277 -12.20 16.63 16.38
C PRO A 277 -11.79 17.37 17.66
N TYR A 278 -10.81 18.28 17.53
CA TYR A 278 -10.22 18.95 18.68
C TYR A 278 -10.91 20.27 19.04
N ASP A 279 -10.98 20.56 20.33
CA ASP A 279 -11.24 21.90 20.88
C ASP A 279 -9.89 22.55 21.22
N ILE A 280 -9.54 23.64 20.53
CA ILE A 280 -8.27 24.33 20.73
C ILE A 280 -8.14 24.90 22.15
N ASN A 281 -9.23 25.22 22.82
CA ASN A 281 -9.21 25.73 24.20
C ASN A 281 -8.73 24.63 25.17
N LYS A 282 -9.17 23.38 25.00
CA LYS A 282 -8.69 22.25 25.81
C LYS A 282 -7.20 21.98 25.57
N VAL A 283 -6.72 22.15 24.32
CA VAL A 283 -5.28 22.07 24.01
C VAL A 283 -4.51 23.18 24.74
N ALA A 284 -5.01 24.42 24.71
CA ALA A 284 -4.41 25.55 25.43
C ALA A 284 -4.41 25.32 26.95
N GLU A 285 -5.51 24.82 27.52
CA GLU A 285 -5.61 24.49 28.95
C GLU A 285 -4.56 23.45 29.36
N LYS A 286 -4.35 22.40 28.54
CA LYS A 286 -3.29 21.41 28.78
C LYS A 286 -1.91 22.06 28.82
N ILE A 287 -1.59 22.90 27.83
CA ILE A 287 -0.31 23.61 27.73
C ILE A 287 -0.08 24.53 28.96
N GLU A 288 -1.10 25.29 29.36
CA GLU A 288 -1.02 26.16 30.53
C GLU A 288 -0.91 25.37 31.86
N SER A 289 -1.55 24.19 31.94
CA SER A 289 -1.38 23.29 33.08
C SER A 289 0.05 22.76 33.17
N ASP A 290 0.64 22.33 32.03
CA ASP A 290 2.02 21.87 31.98
C ASP A 290 3.01 22.97 32.39
N LYS A 291 2.75 24.19 31.94
CA LYS A 291 3.56 25.38 32.31
C LYS A 291 3.50 25.68 33.81
N LYS A 292 2.33 25.56 34.44
CA LYS A 292 2.18 25.68 35.90
C LYS A 292 2.96 24.60 36.66
N ASN A 293 3.15 23.42 36.05
CA ASN A 293 3.91 22.30 36.58
C ASN A 293 5.41 22.36 36.22
N GLY A 294 5.89 23.48 35.66
CA GLY A 294 7.30 23.71 35.37
C GLY A 294 7.76 23.28 33.97
N LYS A 295 6.85 22.89 33.11
CA LYS A 295 7.18 22.52 31.72
C LYS A 295 6.82 23.67 30.77
N TYR A 296 7.80 24.46 30.38
CA TYR A 296 7.61 25.71 29.61
C TYR A 296 7.63 25.55 28.09
N PHE A 297 7.69 24.36 27.56
CA PHE A 297 7.59 24.08 26.13
C PHE A 297 6.54 22.98 25.86
N SER A 298 6.01 22.93 24.65
CA SER A 298 5.07 21.89 24.26
C SER A 298 5.31 21.42 22.83
N ILE A 299 5.12 20.12 22.59
CA ILE A 299 5.21 19.49 21.28
C ILE A 299 3.82 19.02 20.88
N VAL A 300 3.33 19.56 19.78
CA VAL A 300 2.01 19.23 19.19
C VAL A 300 2.23 18.49 17.87
N ALA A 301 1.88 17.22 17.82
CA ALA A 301 1.81 16.45 16.58
C ALA A 301 0.41 16.61 15.99
N VAL A 302 0.29 17.13 14.78
CA VAL A 302 -1.00 17.35 14.13
C VAL A 302 -1.05 16.66 12.77
N SER A 303 -2.03 15.77 12.55
CA SER A 303 -2.28 15.19 11.23
C SER A 303 -2.79 16.26 10.27
N GLU A 304 -2.32 16.28 9.02
CA GLU A 304 -2.81 17.21 7.98
C GLU A 304 -4.33 17.18 7.78
N GLY A 305 -4.96 16.05 8.15
CA GLY A 305 -6.40 15.85 8.09
C GLY A 305 -7.16 16.21 9.37
N ALA A 306 -6.48 16.66 10.43
CA ALA A 306 -7.11 17.05 11.68
C ALA A 306 -8.10 18.23 11.48
N LYS A 307 -9.16 18.26 12.28
CA LYS A 307 -10.21 19.28 12.19
C LYS A 307 -10.65 19.74 13.58
N ALA A 308 -10.93 21.01 13.70
CA ALA A 308 -11.55 21.55 14.92
C ALA A 308 -12.97 21.03 15.08
N LEU A 309 -13.46 21.01 16.32
CA LEU A 309 -14.85 20.65 16.65
C LEU A 309 -15.82 21.55 15.88
N GLY A 310 -16.74 20.95 15.12
CA GLY A 310 -17.66 21.66 14.23
C GLY A 310 -17.01 22.24 12.95
N GLY A 311 -15.71 22.09 12.78
CA GLY A 311 -14.96 22.56 11.61
C GLY A 311 -14.86 21.54 10.48
N LYS A 312 -14.20 21.97 9.39
CA LYS A 312 -13.85 21.13 8.23
C LYS A 312 -12.32 20.98 8.14
N GLN A 313 -11.89 19.97 7.41
CA GLN A 313 -10.48 19.80 7.05
C GLN A 313 -9.98 20.99 6.24
N ILE A 314 -8.74 21.38 6.44
CA ILE A 314 -8.12 22.48 5.68
C ILE A 314 -7.58 21.92 4.37
N VAL A 315 -8.08 22.48 3.28
CA VAL A 315 -7.69 22.12 1.91
C VAL A 315 -6.62 23.12 1.43
N SER A 316 -5.43 22.62 1.19
CA SER A 316 -4.31 23.41 0.68
C SER A 316 -4.46 23.66 -0.83
N LYS A 317 -4.88 22.65 -1.60
CA LYS A 317 -5.02 22.74 -3.07
C LYS A 317 -6.00 21.70 -3.59
N VAL A 318 -6.69 22.03 -4.68
CA VAL A 318 -7.48 21.09 -5.49
C VAL A 318 -6.76 20.87 -6.83
N ILE A 319 -6.58 19.59 -7.22
CA ILE A 319 -5.96 19.18 -8.49
C ILE A 319 -7.00 18.37 -9.26
N GLU A 320 -7.60 18.96 -10.27
CA GLU A 320 -8.77 18.41 -10.97
C GLU A 320 -8.44 17.15 -11.80
N ASP A 321 -7.22 17.06 -12.35
CA ASP A 321 -6.75 15.93 -13.19
C ASP A 321 -6.11 14.80 -12.38
N SER A 322 -6.32 14.76 -11.06
CA SER A 322 -5.82 13.71 -10.18
C SER A 322 -6.97 12.83 -9.69
N ALA A 323 -6.77 11.51 -9.67
CA ALA A 323 -7.68 10.56 -9.05
C ALA A 323 -7.92 10.91 -7.57
N ASP A 324 -6.95 11.57 -6.95
CA ASP A 324 -7.02 12.19 -5.64
C ASP A 324 -6.93 13.70 -5.82
N SER A 325 -8.07 14.37 -5.91
CA SER A 325 -8.14 15.80 -6.25
C SER A 325 -7.83 16.73 -5.08
N ILE A 326 -8.05 16.29 -3.83
CA ILE A 326 -7.91 17.13 -2.65
C ILE A 326 -6.52 16.97 -2.04
N ARG A 327 -5.81 18.09 -1.84
CA ARG A 327 -4.59 18.16 -1.05
C ARG A 327 -4.88 18.87 0.25
N LEU A 328 -4.71 18.14 1.36
CA LEU A 328 -4.82 18.70 2.71
C LEU A 328 -3.52 19.42 3.08
N GLY A 329 -3.54 20.20 4.13
CA GLY A 329 -2.36 20.87 4.70
C GLY A 329 -2.61 22.30 5.12
N GLY A 330 -1.73 22.78 6.02
CA GLY A 330 -1.80 24.13 6.61
C GLY A 330 -2.49 24.16 7.97
N VAL A 331 -3.01 23.02 8.46
CA VAL A 331 -3.62 22.94 9.80
C VAL A 331 -2.62 23.22 10.90
N GLY A 332 -1.35 22.83 10.73
CA GLY A 332 -0.29 23.10 11.70
C GLY A 332 -0.06 24.59 11.93
N ALA A 333 -0.08 25.40 10.86
CA ALA A 333 0.04 26.85 10.97
C ALA A 333 -1.17 27.47 11.69
N VAL A 334 -2.39 27.01 11.40
CA VAL A 334 -3.62 27.47 12.05
C VAL A 334 -3.60 27.15 13.55
N VAL A 335 -3.24 25.91 13.91
CA VAL A 335 -3.13 25.48 15.31
C VAL A 335 -2.07 26.31 16.05
N ALA A 336 -0.91 26.57 15.44
CA ALA A 336 0.14 27.39 16.05
C ALA A 336 -0.34 28.81 16.33
N ASP A 337 -0.96 29.48 15.33
CA ASP A 337 -1.51 30.85 15.48
C ASP A 337 -2.56 30.93 16.60
N GLN A 338 -3.47 29.94 16.66
CA GLN A 338 -4.50 29.89 17.69
C GLN A 338 -3.90 29.68 19.10
N LEU A 339 -2.93 28.76 19.23
CA LEU A 339 -2.29 28.50 20.52
C LEU A 339 -1.46 29.69 21.00
N GLU A 340 -0.74 30.38 20.11
CA GLU A 340 -0.02 31.60 20.44
C GLU A 340 -0.94 32.70 21.02
N LYS A 341 -2.11 32.90 20.39
CA LYS A 341 -3.13 33.85 20.85
C LYS A 341 -3.75 33.49 22.20
N LEU A 342 -3.98 32.21 22.45
CA LEU A 342 -4.65 31.73 23.67
C LEU A 342 -3.72 31.67 24.88
N THR A 343 -2.46 31.29 24.65
CA THR A 343 -1.49 31.04 25.75
C THR A 343 -0.46 32.17 25.96
N GLY A 344 -0.37 33.10 24.99
CA GLY A 344 0.69 34.12 24.98
C GLY A 344 2.10 33.55 24.82
N SER A 345 2.26 32.26 24.60
CA SER A 345 3.56 31.60 24.36
C SER A 345 3.86 31.56 22.89
N GLU A 346 5.09 31.88 22.50
CA GLU A 346 5.51 31.82 21.08
C GLU A 346 5.29 30.42 20.50
N ALA A 347 4.55 30.29 19.37
CA ALA A 347 4.31 29.06 18.69
C ALA A 347 4.93 29.04 17.28
N ARG A 348 5.45 27.90 16.88
CA ARG A 348 6.03 27.70 15.53
C ARG A 348 5.52 26.42 14.92
N ALA A 349 5.10 26.50 13.66
CA ALA A 349 4.69 25.36 12.87
C ALA A 349 5.81 24.87 11.96
N THR A 350 5.91 23.55 11.82
CA THR A 350 6.78 22.86 10.86
C THR A 350 5.93 21.84 10.12
N THR A 351 5.88 21.92 8.78
CA THR A 351 5.20 20.92 7.96
C THR A 351 6.24 19.95 7.41
N LEU A 352 6.14 18.67 7.78
CA LEU A 352 7.08 17.65 7.30
C LEU A 352 6.85 17.30 5.81
N GLY A 353 5.60 17.25 5.38
CA GLY A 353 5.25 17.02 3.97
C GLY A 353 5.97 15.81 3.38
N HIS A 354 6.46 15.95 2.15
CA HIS A 354 7.01 14.84 1.35
C HIS A 354 8.32 14.24 1.85
N ILE A 355 9.02 14.82 2.85
CA ILE A 355 10.19 14.16 3.44
C ILE A 355 9.82 12.82 4.08
N GLN A 356 8.56 12.63 4.48
CA GLN A 356 8.02 11.38 5.02
C GLN A 356 7.87 10.27 3.96
N ARG A 357 7.92 10.62 2.67
CA ARG A 357 7.83 9.67 1.55
C ARG A 357 9.20 9.24 1.02
N GLY A 358 10.26 9.94 1.42
CA GLY A 358 11.60 9.74 0.87
C GLY A 358 12.51 8.92 1.77
N GLY A 359 13.72 8.73 1.28
CA GLY A 359 14.80 8.10 2.02
C GLY A 359 14.81 6.57 1.94
N SER A 360 15.80 6.00 2.61
CA SER A 360 15.99 4.55 2.68
C SER A 360 14.93 3.92 3.58
N PRO A 361 14.27 2.82 3.16
CA PRO A 361 13.28 2.15 4.00
C PRO A 361 13.94 1.58 5.27
N THR A 362 13.21 1.62 6.40
CA THR A 362 13.61 0.96 7.63
C THR A 362 13.78 -0.54 7.44
N SER A 363 14.47 -1.21 8.36
CA SER A 363 14.61 -2.67 8.35
C SER A 363 13.25 -3.37 8.35
N ARG A 364 12.26 -2.82 9.08
CA ARG A 364 10.90 -3.37 9.11
C ARG A 364 10.22 -3.29 7.75
N ASP A 365 10.26 -2.13 7.10
CA ASP A 365 9.68 -1.97 5.76
C ASP A 365 10.40 -2.82 4.71
N ARG A 366 11.74 -2.98 4.78
CA ARG A 366 12.47 -3.88 3.87
C ARG A 366 12.01 -5.33 4.02
N ILE A 367 11.87 -5.82 5.26
CA ILE A 367 11.42 -7.18 5.54
C ILE A 367 9.97 -7.37 5.12
N LEU A 368 9.07 -6.46 5.50
CA LEU A 368 7.64 -6.53 5.16
C LEU A 368 7.42 -6.51 3.65
N SER A 369 8.08 -5.58 2.95
CA SER A 369 8.07 -5.48 1.48
C SER A 369 8.55 -6.78 0.82
N SER A 370 9.65 -7.37 1.33
CA SER A 370 10.16 -8.64 0.80
C SER A 370 9.18 -9.79 1.02
N ARG A 371 8.53 -9.85 2.19
CA ARG A 371 7.50 -10.85 2.50
C ARG A 371 6.28 -10.70 1.59
N TYR A 372 5.82 -9.46 1.37
CA TYR A 372 4.71 -9.19 0.45
C TYR A 372 5.05 -9.59 -0.99
N GLY A 373 6.25 -9.23 -1.48
CA GLY A 373 6.67 -9.59 -2.83
C GLY A 373 6.75 -11.11 -3.04
N TYR A 374 7.35 -11.82 -2.08
CA TYR A 374 7.39 -13.29 -2.09
C TYR A 374 5.97 -13.90 -2.10
N ALA A 375 5.13 -13.48 -1.15
CA ALA A 375 3.78 -14.02 -1.02
C ALA A 375 2.89 -13.72 -2.25
N ALA A 376 3.08 -12.57 -2.89
CA ALA A 376 2.37 -12.22 -4.11
C ALA A 376 2.70 -13.16 -5.26
N VAL A 377 3.99 -13.55 -5.42
CA VAL A 377 4.39 -14.56 -6.41
C VAL A 377 3.78 -15.93 -6.08
N GLU A 378 3.85 -16.36 -4.82
CA GLU A 378 3.20 -17.61 -4.39
C GLU A 378 1.69 -17.61 -4.67
N LEU A 379 1.01 -16.49 -4.38
CA LEU A 379 -0.41 -16.32 -4.64
C LEU A 379 -0.74 -16.43 -6.14
N CYS A 380 0.07 -15.78 -6.99
CA CYS A 380 -0.04 -15.85 -8.44
C CYS A 380 0.11 -17.29 -8.95
N MET A 381 1.16 -18.00 -8.52
CA MET A 381 1.45 -19.37 -8.95
C MET A 381 0.39 -20.38 -8.47
N ASN A 382 -0.34 -20.06 -7.41
CA ASN A 382 -1.48 -20.82 -6.92
C ASN A 382 -2.83 -20.40 -7.54
N GLY A 383 -2.83 -19.48 -8.53
CA GLY A 383 -4.03 -19.00 -9.21
C GLY A 383 -4.93 -18.10 -8.37
N GLY A 384 -4.40 -17.46 -7.34
CA GLY A 384 -5.14 -16.56 -6.43
C GLY A 384 -5.32 -15.16 -7.00
N PHE A 385 -5.84 -15.03 -8.22
CA PHE A 385 -6.04 -13.73 -8.87
C PHE A 385 -7.24 -12.95 -8.31
N GLY A 386 -7.24 -11.64 -8.53
CA GLY A 386 -8.23 -10.72 -7.98
C GLY A 386 -8.12 -10.55 -6.46
N ARG A 387 -6.95 -10.82 -5.89
CA ARG A 387 -6.68 -10.79 -4.46
C ARG A 387 -5.47 -9.91 -4.14
N MET A 388 -5.39 -9.43 -2.92
CA MET A 388 -4.29 -8.65 -2.37
C MET A 388 -3.60 -9.46 -1.26
N VAL A 389 -2.27 -9.47 -1.21
CA VAL A 389 -1.53 -9.95 -0.05
C VAL A 389 -1.71 -8.99 1.13
N ALA A 390 -1.84 -9.50 2.34
CA ALA A 390 -2.14 -8.71 3.53
C ALA A 390 -1.39 -9.26 4.75
N LEU A 391 -1.10 -8.42 5.73
CA LEU A 391 -0.54 -8.82 7.02
C LEU A 391 -1.68 -9.00 8.04
N LYS A 392 -1.68 -10.12 8.76
CA LYS A 392 -2.53 -10.38 9.91
C LYS A 392 -1.71 -10.98 11.05
N GLY A 393 -1.51 -10.18 12.10
CA GLY A 393 -0.50 -10.48 13.12
C GLY A 393 0.87 -10.66 12.48
N ASP A 394 1.47 -11.84 12.63
CA ASP A 394 2.79 -12.15 12.05
C ASP A 394 2.73 -12.91 10.71
N LYS A 395 1.53 -13.13 10.15
CA LYS A 395 1.36 -13.96 8.95
C LYS A 395 0.96 -13.10 7.74
N ILE A 396 1.56 -13.42 6.58
CA ILE A 396 1.02 -12.94 5.32
C ILE A 396 -0.12 -13.87 4.91
N VAL A 397 -1.26 -13.25 4.67
CA VAL A 397 -2.49 -13.86 4.15
C VAL A 397 -2.88 -13.20 2.83
N ASP A 398 -3.95 -13.63 2.21
CA ASP A 398 -4.52 -12.98 1.06
C ASP A 398 -6.00 -12.64 1.29
N VAL A 399 -6.45 -11.55 0.72
CA VAL A 399 -7.84 -11.04 0.80
C VAL A 399 -8.34 -10.66 -0.57
N SER A 400 -9.65 -10.78 -0.81
CA SER A 400 -10.24 -10.36 -2.08
C SER A 400 -10.11 -8.85 -2.28
N LEU A 401 -9.77 -8.40 -3.49
CA LEU A 401 -9.80 -6.98 -3.84
C LEU A 401 -11.21 -6.39 -3.72
N GLU A 402 -12.25 -7.19 -3.94
CA GLU A 402 -13.64 -6.76 -3.71
C GLU A 402 -13.90 -6.42 -2.25
N ASP A 403 -13.37 -7.23 -1.32
CA ASP A 403 -13.53 -6.98 0.11
C ASP A 403 -12.74 -5.75 0.57
N VAL A 404 -11.51 -5.57 0.04
CA VAL A 404 -10.66 -4.42 0.39
C VAL A 404 -11.28 -3.11 -0.04
N ILE A 405 -11.73 -3.02 -1.30
CA ILE A 405 -12.22 -1.77 -1.91
C ILE A 405 -13.66 -1.43 -1.50
N GLY A 406 -14.43 -2.40 -1.07
CA GLY A 406 -15.81 -2.18 -0.60
C GLY A 406 -15.92 -1.67 0.84
N GLN A 407 -14.82 -1.56 1.56
CA GLN A 407 -14.78 -1.22 2.98
C GLN A 407 -14.49 0.27 3.21
N LYS A 408 -14.86 0.74 4.41
CA LYS A 408 -14.43 2.06 4.88
C LYS A 408 -12.91 2.04 5.09
N THR A 409 -12.28 3.20 4.86
CA THR A 409 -10.89 3.47 5.22
C THR A 409 -10.60 2.98 6.65
N LYS A 410 -9.48 2.32 6.86
CA LYS A 410 -9.03 1.89 8.18
C LYS A 410 -8.61 3.10 9.02
N ASN A 411 -9.55 3.65 9.75
CA ASN A 411 -9.34 4.81 10.64
C ASN A 411 -8.80 4.38 12.00
N VAL A 412 -8.22 5.33 12.73
CA VAL A 412 -7.89 5.17 14.15
C VAL A 412 -9.19 5.03 14.94
N ASP A 413 -9.26 4.03 15.81
CA ASP A 413 -10.36 3.92 16.78
C ASP A 413 -10.11 4.90 17.94
N PRO A 414 -10.97 5.92 18.16
CA PRO A 414 -10.83 6.85 19.28
C PRO A 414 -10.81 6.20 20.66
N ASN A 415 -11.36 4.99 20.77
CA ASN A 415 -11.39 4.19 22.01
C ASN A 415 -10.41 3.00 21.95
N GLY A 416 -9.59 2.93 20.90
CA GLY A 416 -8.63 1.85 20.69
C GLY A 416 -7.43 1.94 21.63
N GLU A 417 -6.65 0.86 21.66
CA GLU A 417 -5.51 0.70 22.56
C GLU A 417 -4.51 1.85 22.49
N PHE A 418 -4.11 2.30 21.29
CA PHE A 418 -3.10 3.36 21.13
C PHE A 418 -3.57 4.72 21.65
N VAL A 419 -4.84 5.08 21.44
CA VAL A 419 -5.41 6.34 21.96
C VAL A 419 -5.53 6.26 23.48
N THR A 420 -6.01 5.12 23.98
CA THR A 420 -6.12 4.86 25.43
C THR A 420 -4.76 4.92 26.12
N LEU A 421 -3.74 4.28 25.54
CA LEU A 421 -2.35 4.34 26.00
C LEU A 421 -1.84 5.80 26.05
N ALA A 422 -2.00 6.54 24.96
CA ALA A 422 -1.55 7.91 24.85
C ALA A 422 -2.21 8.81 25.91
N LYS A 423 -3.52 8.71 26.10
CA LYS A 423 -4.28 9.43 27.14
C LYS A 423 -3.82 9.05 28.54
N ALA A 424 -3.56 7.77 28.81
CA ALA A 424 -3.04 7.29 30.10
C ALA A 424 -1.63 7.84 30.42
N MET A 425 -0.84 8.14 29.37
CA MET A 425 0.46 8.79 29.49
C MET A 425 0.36 10.32 29.59
N GLY A 426 -0.84 10.90 29.64
CA GLY A 426 -1.08 12.34 29.78
C GLY A 426 -1.03 13.13 28.46
N ILE A 427 -1.05 12.46 27.31
CA ILE A 427 -1.11 13.10 26.00
C ILE A 427 -2.55 13.59 25.74
N CYS A 428 -2.69 14.86 25.35
CA CYS A 428 -3.98 15.48 25.05
C CYS A 428 -4.36 15.30 23.59
N PHE A 429 -5.65 15.05 23.32
CA PHE A 429 -6.21 15.00 21.96
C PHE A 429 -7.13 16.19 21.65
N GLY A 430 -7.33 17.09 22.63
CA GLY A 430 -8.25 18.22 22.51
C GLY A 430 -9.73 17.82 22.64
N ASP A 431 -10.06 16.65 23.19
CA ASP A 431 -11.40 16.12 23.40
C ASP A 431 -11.92 16.22 24.84
#